data_eb722a458b2e1ddb3ba4c6a3f8ba4564
#
_entry.id   eb722a458b2e1ddb3ba4c6a3f8ba4564
#
_cell.length_a   1.000
_cell.length_b   1.000
_cell.length_c   1.000
_cell.angle_alpha   90.00
_cell.angle_beta   90.00
_cell.angle_gamma   90.00
#
_symmetry.space_group_name_H-M   'P 1'
#
loop_
_entity.id
_entity.type
_entity.pdbx_description
1 polymer ?
#
loop_
_entity_poly.entity_id
_entity_poly.type
_entity_poly.pdbx_seq_one_letter_code
_entity_poly.pdbx_strand_id
1 'polypeptide(L)'
;MYTDKKNILQLVALLEAHGITKVVLCPGSRNTPIVHTLSNHPNFTCYAVTDERSAGYFAIGLSLNGGKPAAVCCTSGTALLNLHPAVAEAFYQNVPLVVISADRPAAWIGQMDGQTVPQPGVFQTLVKKSVNLLEIHTEEDEWYCNRLVNEALLETNHHGKGPVHINVPISEPLFQFTVDTLPEVRVITRYQGLNVYDRDYNDLVDRMNKYQKRMIIKIGRAHV
;
A
#
# COMPACT_ATOMS: atom_id res chain seq x y z
N MET A 1 14.87 14.19 -5.62
CA MET A 1 14.56 13.35 -6.81
C MET A 1 14.09 12.00 -6.35
N TYR A 2 13.08 11.45 -7.00
CA TYR A 2 12.46 10.14 -6.74
C TYR A 2 12.81 9.14 -7.84
N THR A 3 12.47 7.88 -7.63
CA THR A 3 12.67 6.83 -8.64
C THR A 3 11.91 7.13 -9.94
N ASP A 4 12.36 6.56 -11.05
CA ASP A 4 11.65 6.56 -12.34
C ASP A 4 10.53 5.52 -12.43
N LYS A 5 10.41 4.62 -11.44
CA LYS A 5 9.41 3.54 -11.42
C LYS A 5 8.02 4.07 -11.12
N LYS A 6 7.17 4.16 -12.14
CA LYS A 6 5.82 4.75 -12.06
C LYS A 6 4.92 4.06 -11.03
N ASN A 7 4.99 2.73 -10.89
CA ASN A 7 4.22 1.99 -9.88
C ASN A 7 4.59 2.38 -8.44
N ILE A 8 5.87 2.68 -8.20
CA ILE A 8 6.35 3.15 -6.90
C ILE A 8 5.90 4.59 -6.65
N LEU A 9 5.98 5.47 -7.66
CA LEU A 9 5.50 6.83 -7.54
C LEU A 9 4.01 6.89 -7.22
N GLN A 10 3.19 6.06 -7.88
CA GLN A 10 1.76 5.89 -7.59
C GLN A 10 1.53 5.40 -6.16
N LEU A 11 2.27 4.37 -5.74
CA LEU A 11 2.16 3.82 -4.39
C LEU A 11 2.46 4.89 -3.33
N VAL A 12 3.57 5.62 -3.47
CA VAL A 12 4.00 6.63 -2.50
C VAL A 12 3.00 7.79 -2.44
N ALA A 13 2.54 8.29 -3.60
CA ALA A 13 1.52 9.34 -3.66
C ALA A 13 0.20 8.91 -2.99
N LEU A 14 -0.22 7.66 -3.16
CA LEU A 14 -1.44 7.14 -2.52
C LEU A 14 -1.26 6.90 -1.02
N LEU A 15 -0.10 6.43 -0.55
CA LEU A 15 0.20 6.33 0.88
C LEU A 15 0.06 7.70 1.56
N GLU A 16 0.63 8.75 0.96
CA GLU A 16 0.51 10.12 1.45
C GLU A 16 -0.95 10.58 1.48
N ALA A 17 -1.65 10.42 0.36
CA ALA A 17 -3.05 10.86 0.22
C ALA A 17 -4.01 10.15 1.20
N HIS A 18 -3.71 8.90 1.58
CA HIS A 18 -4.43 8.17 2.62
C HIS A 18 -3.92 8.45 4.04
N GLY A 19 -2.91 9.32 4.21
CA GLY A 19 -2.35 9.72 5.49
C GLY A 19 -1.50 8.63 6.18
N ILE A 20 -0.95 7.68 5.41
CA ILE A 20 -0.06 6.62 5.87
C ILE A 20 1.38 7.10 5.71
N THR A 21 1.86 7.88 6.66
CA THR A 21 3.13 8.62 6.55
C THR A 21 4.25 8.07 7.45
N LYS A 22 3.97 7.09 8.31
CA LYS A 22 4.97 6.41 9.13
C LYS A 22 5.36 5.09 8.48
N VAL A 23 6.62 4.93 8.11
CA VAL A 23 7.10 3.76 7.39
C VAL A 23 8.35 3.19 8.04
N VAL A 24 8.33 1.88 8.30
CA VAL A 24 9.51 1.13 8.75
C VAL A 24 10.18 0.53 7.53
N LEU A 25 11.46 0.79 7.36
CA LEU A 25 12.22 0.41 6.17
C LEU A 25 13.30 -0.62 6.52
N CYS A 26 13.22 -1.79 5.90
CA CYS A 26 14.28 -2.79 5.97
C CYS A 26 15.28 -2.58 4.81
N PRO A 27 16.59 -2.81 5.03
CA PRO A 27 17.59 -2.67 3.98
C PRO A 27 17.45 -3.77 2.91
N GLY A 28 17.80 -3.44 1.67
CA GLY A 28 17.82 -4.38 0.56
C GLY A 28 17.96 -3.67 -0.78
N SER A 29 18.52 -4.38 -1.78
CA SER A 29 18.74 -3.80 -3.10
C SER A 29 17.44 -3.64 -3.88
N ARG A 30 16.57 -4.66 -3.89
CA ARG A 30 15.34 -4.65 -4.68
C ARG A 30 14.35 -3.57 -4.24
N ASN A 31 14.27 -3.28 -2.95
CA ASN A 31 13.38 -2.23 -2.42
C ASN A 31 14.03 -0.82 -2.42
N THR A 32 15.28 -0.67 -2.86
CA THR A 32 15.95 0.65 -2.88
C THR A 32 15.12 1.74 -3.56
N PRO A 33 14.46 1.52 -4.71
CA PRO A 33 13.62 2.56 -5.32
C PRO A 33 12.50 3.05 -4.41
N ILE A 34 11.88 2.14 -3.63
CA ILE A 34 10.83 2.47 -2.66
C ILE A 34 11.44 3.23 -1.47
N VAL A 35 12.50 2.67 -0.88
CA VAL A 35 13.20 3.25 0.28
C VAL A 35 13.69 4.65 -0.02
N HIS A 36 14.37 4.84 -1.17
CA HIS A 36 14.88 6.14 -1.58
C HIS A 36 13.76 7.17 -1.75
N THR A 37 12.67 6.79 -2.43
CA THR A 37 11.55 7.71 -2.67
C THR A 37 10.88 8.13 -1.37
N LEU A 38 10.61 7.19 -0.46
CA LEU A 38 10.00 7.48 0.84
C LEU A 38 10.92 8.33 1.73
N SER A 39 12.22 7.98 1.80
CA SER A 39 13.18 8.69 2.66
C SER A 39 13.49 10.11 2.22
N ASN A 40 13.32 10.43 0.93
CA ASN A 40 13.54 11.77 0.39
C ASN A 40 12.23 12.59 0.29
N HIS A 41 11.10 12.04 0.70
CA HIS A 41 9.83 12.77 0.68
C HIS A 41 9.55 13.43 2.03
N PRO A 42 9.28 14.76 2.07
CA PRO A 42 9.21 15.52 3.33
C PRO A 42 8.09 15.10 4.28
N ASN A 43 7.03 14.50 3.76
CA ASN A 43 5.85 14.16 4.56
C ASN A 43 5.92 12.75 5.16
N PHE A 44 6.97 11.97 4.88
CA PHE A 44 7.15 10.65 5.48
C PHE A 44 8.14 10.67 6.64
N THR A 45 7.80 9.94 7.70
CA THR A 45 8.71 9.62 8.80
C THR A 45 9.15 8.18 8.64
N CYS A 46 10.41 8.00 8.28
CA CYS A 46 11.01 6.71 7.99
C CYS A 46 11.86 6.22 9.17
N TYR A 47 11.70 4.94 9.52
CA TYR A 47 12.44 4.26 10.60
C TYR A 47 13.22 3.09 9.99
N ALA A 48 14.53 3.14 10.03
CA ALA A 48 15.37 2.05 9.54
C ALA A 48 15.47 0.93 10.59
N VAL A 49 15.07 -0.29 10.22
CA VAL A 49 15.16 -1.48 11.08
C VAL A 49 15.70 -2.63 10.23
N THR A 50 16.83 -3.21 10.62
CA THR A 50 17.54 -4.21 9.80
C THR A 50 16.84 -5.56 9.75
N ASP A 51 16.34 -6.04 10.90
CA ASP A 51 15.66 -7.33 11.01
C ASP A 51 14.17 -7.17 10.68
N GLU A 52 13.67 -7.87 9.67
CA GLU A 52 12.30 -7.71 9.17
C GLU A 52 11.25 -8.11 10.21
N ARG A 53 11.50 -9.15 11.01
CA ARG A 53 10.58 -9.54 12.08
C ARG A 53 10.43 -8.43 13.09
N SER A 54 11.53 -7.83 13.52
CA SER A 54 11.54 -6.68 14.43
C SER A 54 10.86 -5.46 13.78
N ALA A 55 11.11 -5.23 12.50
CA ALA A 55 10.48 -4.15 11.72
C ALA A 55 8.96 -4.27 11.68
N GLY A 56 8.43 -5.48 11.47
CA GLY A 56 7.00 -5.74 11.49
C GLY A 56 6.35 -5.40 12.83
N TYR A 57 6.93 -5.83 13.95
CA TYR A 57 6.43 -5.49 15.29
C TYR A 57 6.59 -4.01 15.61
N PHE A 58 7.67 -3.38 15.16
CA PHE A 58 7.85 -1.93 15.32
C PHE A 58 6.74 -1.17 14.59
N ALA A 59 6.38 -1.57 13.37
CA ALA A 59 5.31 -0.98 12.62
C ALA A 59 3.92 -1.17 13.28
N ILE A 60 3.66 -2.34 13.91
CA ILE A 60 2.49 -2.56 14.75
C ILE A 60 2.43 -1.53 15.88
N GLY A 61 3.54 -1.32 16.60
CA GLY A 61 3.63 -0.33 17.67
C GLY A 61 3.34 1.10 17.19
N LEU A 62 3.82 1.47 15.99
CA LEU A 62 3.52 2.76 15.37
C LEU A 62 2.03 2.94 15.04
N SER A 63 1.39 1.88 14.54
CA SER A 63 -0.05 1.88 14.24
C SER A 63 -0.89 2.03 15.49
N LEU A 64 -0.56 1.29 16.54
CA LEU A 64 -1.27 1.34 17.83
C LEU A 64 -1.14 2.72 18.50
N ASN A 65 0.05 3.29 18.51
CA ASN A 65 0.29 4.59 19.14
C ASN A 65 -0.27 5.76 18.31
N GLY A 66 -0.34 5.63 16.98
CA GLY A 66 -0.76 6.71 16.08
C GLY A 66 -2.24 6.69 15.71
N GLY A 67 -2.97 5.62 15.98
CA GLY A 67 -4.37 5.43 15.57
C GLY A 67 -4.60 5.36 14.05
N LYS A 68 -3.52 5.50 13.25
CA LYS A 68 -3.51 5.39 11.79
C LYS A 68 -2.66 4.19 11.36
N PRO A 69 -2.91 3.60 10.18
CA PRO A 69 -2.04 2.56 9.65
C PRO A 69 -0.59 3.04 9.53
N ALA A 70 0.36 2.19 9.89
CA ALA A 70 1.77 2.35 9.55
C ALA A 70 2.15 1.33 8.47
N ALA A 71 3.20 1.63 7.71
CA ALA A 71 3.71 0.71 6.70
C ALA A 71 5.04 0.09 7.15
N VAL A 72 5.32 -1.12 6.66
CA VAL A 72 6.63 -1.76 6.71
C VAL A 72 7.02 -2.17 5.31
N CYS A 73 8.25 -1.84 4.90
CA CYS A 73 8.77 -2.16 3.57
C CYS A 73 9.99 -3.07 3.69
N CYS A 74 9.97 -4.20 2.99
CA CYS A 74 11.09 -5.14 2.90
C CYS A 74 11.49 -5.43 1.46
N THR A 75 12.67 -6.01 1.30
CA THR A 75 13.16 -6.50 0.03
C THR A 75 12.51 -7.84 -0.36
N SER A 76 12.89 -8.40 -1.50
CA SER A 76 12.33 -9.64 -2.04
C SER A 76 12.85 -10.90 -1.32
N GLY A 77 12.17 -12.01 -1.57
CA GLY A 77 12.59 -13.33 -1.12
C GLY A 77 12.22 -13.62 0.34
N THR A 78 13.11 -14.30 1.05
CA THR A 78 12.87 -14.73 2.44
C THR A 78 12.71 -13.57 3.43
N ALA A 79 13.16 -12.37 3.09
CA ALA A 79 12.92 -11.16 3.85
C ALA A 79 11.42 -10.97 4.15
N LEU A 80 10.58 -11.14 3.13
CA LEU A 80 9.13 -11.06 3.28
C LEU A 80 8.57 -12.11 4.25
N LEU A 81 9.13 -13.32 4.26
CA LEU A 81 8.67 -14.39 5.13
C LEU A 81 8.93 -14.10 6.62
N ASN A 82 9.94 -13.30 6.93
CA ASN A 82 10.22 -12.85 8.29
C ASN A 82 9.15 -11.91 8.85
N LEU A 83 8.32 -11.31 8.01
CA LEU A 83 7.18 -10.50 8.45
C LEU A 83 5.95 -11.33 8.86
N HIS A 84 5.90 -12.64 8.57
CA HIS A 84 4.75 -13.49 8.89
C HIS A 84 4.29 -13.42 10.35
N PRO A 85 5.19 -13.52 11.35
CA PRO A 85 4.76 -13.43 12.74
C PRO A 85 4.08 -12.11 13.08
N ALA A 86 4.61 -11.00 12.58
CA ALA A 86 4.02 -9.69 12.82
C ALA A 86 2.70 -9.50 12.06
N VAL A 87 2.58 -10.03 10.84
CA VAL A 87 1.32 -10.01 10.07
C VAL A 87 0.24 -10.81 10.79
N ALA A 88 0.57 -12.00 11.29
CA ALA A 88 -0.35 -12.82 12.08
C ALA A 88 -0.82 -12.08 13.34
N GLU A 89 0.09 -11.46 14.08
CA GLU A 89 -0.24 -10.65 15.26
C GLU A 89 -1.15 -9.49 14.88
N ALA A 90 -0.82 -8.72 13.83
CA ALA A 90 -1.63 -7.61 13.36
C ALA A 90 -3.04 -8.05 12.97
N PHE A 91 -3.18 -9.23 12.36
CA PHE A 91 -4.46 -9.80 11.97
C PHE A 91 -5.33 -10.12 13.20
N TYR A 92 -4.81 -10.88 14.16
CA TYR A 92 -5.56 -11.29 15.35
C TYR A 92 -5.83 -10.13 16.32
N GLN A 93 -4.95 -9.14 16.37
CA GLN A 93 -5.12 -7.94 17.19
C GLN A 93 -5.92 -6.83 16.48
N ASN A 94 -6.37 -7.05 15.23
CA ASN A 94 -7.06 -6.06 14.42
C ASN A 94 -6.27 -4.75 14.29
N VAL A 95 -4.97 -4.83 14.05
CA VAL A 95 -4.09 -3.68 13.86
C VAL A 95 -3.95 -3.36 12.38
N PRO A 96 -4.22 -2.12 11.95
CA PRO A 96 -4.07 -1.73 10.55
C PRO A 96 -2.58 -1.62 10.21
N LEU A 97 -2.08 -2.50 9.36
CA LEU A 97 -0.69 -2.56 8.93
C LEU A 97 -0.63 -2.67 7.42
N VAL A 98 0.23 -1.86 6.78
CA VAL A 98 0.51 -1.98 5.34
C VAL A 98 1.87 -2.65 5.14
N VAL A 99 1.87 -3.87 4.63
CA VAL A 99 3.10 -4.58 4.25
C VAL A 99 3.40 -4.29 2.79
N ILE A 100 4.57 -3.75 2.51
CA ILE A 100 5.06 -3.47 1.16
C ILE A 100 6.28 -4.37 0.91
N SER A 101 6.20 -5.24 -0.07
CA SER A 101 7.32 -6.09 -0.48
C SER A 101 7.78 -5.73 -1.89
N ALA A 102 9.07 -5.44 -2.04
CA ALA A 102 9.66 -5.40 -3.37
C ALA A 102 9.76 -6.82 -3.93
N ASP A 103 9.57 -6.96 -5.24
CA ASP A 103 9.66 -8.25 -5.90
C ASP A 103 10.40 -8.13 -7.23
N ARG A 104 10.75 -9.26 -7.79
CA ARG A 104 11.21 -9.34 -9.18
C ARG A 104 10.02 -9.35 -10.13
N PRO A 105 10.21 -8.93 -11.39
CA PRO A 105 9.19 -9.14 -12.42
C PRO A 105 8.80 -10.62 -12.53
N ALA A 106 7.54 -10.89 -12.82
CA ALA A 106 6.97 -12.24 -12.81
C ALA A 106 7.74 -13.24 -13.72
N ALA A 107 8.33 -12.77 -14.80
CA ALA A 107 9.11 -13.59 -15.73
C ALA A 107 10.36 -14.25 -15.09
N TRP A 108 10.88 -13.69 -13.99
CA TRP A 108 12.05 -14.20 -13.29
C TRP A 108 11.71 -15.17 -12.16
N ILE A 109 10.46 -15.21 -11.73
CA ILE A 109 10.03 -16.10 -10.64
C ILE A 109 10.03 -17.55 -11.13
N GLY A 110 10.67 -18.44 -10.36
CA GLY A 110 10.81 -19.86 -10.74
C GLY A 110 11.94 -20.14 -11.72
N GLN A 111 12.77 -19.15 -12.07
CA GLN A 111 13.93 -19.30 -12.95
C GLN A 111 15.25 -19.48 -12.18
N MET A 112 15.18 -19.87 -10.91
CA MET A 112 16.34 -19.98 -10.00
C MET A 112 17.13 -18.67 -9.83
N ASP A 113 16.49 -17.53 -10.08
CA ASP A 113 17.06 -16.22 -9.75
C ASP A 113 17.20 -16.07 -8.24
N GLY A 114 18.32 -15.50 -7.81
CA GLY A 114 18.63 -15.37 -6.38
C GLY A 114 17.60 -14.50 -5.63
N GLN A 115 17.30 -14.89 -4.39
CA GLN A 115 16.43 -14.13 -3.50
C GLN A 115 15.00 -13.94 -4.05
N THR A 116 14.45 -14.99 -4.65
CA THR A 116 13.07 -15.06 -5.14
C THR A 116 12.29 -16.14 -4.43
N VAL A 117 11.02 -15.84 -4.13
CA VAL A 117 9.98 -16.77 -3.68
C VAL A 117 8.66 -16.36 -4.32
N PRO A 118 7.66 -17.22 -4.43
CA PRO A 118 6.30 -16.81 -4.84
C PRO A 118 5.71 -15.86 -3.79
N GLN A 119 5.77 -14.53 -4.02
CA GLN A 119 5.34 -13.51 -3.06
C GLN A 119 3.84 -13.16 -3.13
N PRO A 120 3.21 -13.11 -4.32
CA PRO A 120 1.77 -12.83 -4.40
C PRO A 120 0.95 -13.82 -3.56
N GLY A 121 0.15 -13.29 -2.62
CA GLY A 121 -0.70 -14.11 -1.76
C GLY A 121 0.02 -14.89 -0.66
N VAL A 122 1.30 -14.63 -0.39
CA VAL A 122 2.09 -15.37 0.60
C VAL A 122 1.49 -15.37 2.01
N PHE A 123 0.79 -14.32 2.41
CA PHE A 123 0.13 -14.23 3.71
C PHE A 123 -1.28 -14.83 3.73
N GLN A 124 -1.82 -15.23 2.58
CA GLN A 124 -3.13 -15.88 2.43
C GLN A 124 -4.25 -15.24 3.27
N THR A 125 -4.78 -15.99 4.26
CA THR A 125 -5.89 -15.57 5.11
C THR A 125 -5.49 -14.61 6.25
N LEU A 126 -4.20 -14.34 6.42
CA LEU A 126 -3.69 -13.45 7.48
C LEU A 126 -3.68 -11.97 7.09
N VAL A 127 -4.18 -11.63 5.91
CA VAL A 127 -4.35 -10.24 5.47
C VAL A 127 -5.76 -10.02 4.94
N LYS A 128 -6.28 -8.82 5.12
CA LYS A 128 -7.62 -8.47 4.62
C LYS A 128 -7.64 -8.30 3.10
N LYS A 129 -6.53 -7.88 2.54
CA LYS A 129 -6.32 -7.74 1.09
C LYS A 129 -4.85 -7.96 0.78
N SER A 130 -4.59 -8.71 -0.28
CA SER A 130 -3.27 -8.81 -0.91
C SER A 130 -3.41 -8.37 -2.36
N VAL A 131 -2.55 -7.47 -2.81
CA VAL A 131 -2.48 -7.03 -4.21
C VAL A 131 -1.07 -7.21 -4.75
N ASN A 132 -0.99 -7.58 -6.00
CA ASN A 132 0.25 -7.62 -6.76
C ASN A 132 0.21 -6.48 -7.78
N LEU A 133 1.05 -5.48 -7.62
CA LEU A 133 1.12 -4.38 -8.58
C LEU A 133 1.74 -4.87 -9.89
N LEU A 134 1.70 -4.01 -10.87
CA LEU A 134 2.33 -4.23 -12.17
C LEU A 134 3.31 -3.09 -12.46
N GLU A 135 4.22 -3.31 -13.39
CA GLU A 135 5.01 -2.22 -13.97
C GLU A 135 4.15 -1.45 -14.96
N ILE A 136 4.18 -0.13 -14.87
CA ILE A 136 3.28 0.74 -15.66
C ILE A 136 3.94 1.09 -16.98
N HIS A 137 3.35 0.61 -18.08
CA HIS A 137 3.76 0.89 -19.46
C HIS A 137 2.70 1.65 -20.25
N THR A 138 1.43 1.53 -19.86
CA THR A 138 0.27 2.14 -20.52
C THR A 138 -0.58 2.93 -19.53
N GLU A 139 -1.51 3.75 -20.04
CA GLU A 139 -2.50 4.44 -19.20
C GLU A 139 -3.45 3.46 -18.47
N GLU A 140 -3.74 2.32 -19.09
CA GLU A 140 -4.55 1.27 -18.47
C GLU A 140 -3.82 0.64 -17.28
N ASP A 141 -2.50 0.39 -17.40
CA ASP A 141 -1.67 -0.10 -16.30
C ASP A 141 -1.65 0.91 -15.15
N GLU A 142 -1.55 2.19 -15.47
CA GLU A 142 -1.55 3.27 -14.49
C GLU A 142 -2.86 3.32 -13.71
N TRP A 143 -3.98 3.29 -14.43
CA TRP A 143 -5.31 3.23 -13.82
C TRP A 143 -5.47 1.99 -12.95
N TYR A 144 -5.01 0.83 -13.42
CA TYR A 144 -5.13 -0.43 -12.69
C TYR A 144 -4.25 -0.46 -11.44
N CYS A 145 -3.00 0.02 -11.54
CA CYS A 145 -2.10 0.17 -10.40
C CYS A 145 -2.72 1.08 -9.32
N ASN A 146 -3.22 2.25 -9.73
CA ASN A 146 -3.91 3.19 -8.84
C ASN A 146 -5.09 2.51 -8.11
N ARG A 147 -5.93 1.76 -8.85
CA ARG A 147 -7.06 1.03 -8.28
C ARG A 147 -6.61 0.00 -7.25
N LEU A 148 -5.60 -0.83 -7.57
CA LEU A 148 -5.11 -1.88 -6.67
C LEU A 148 -4.58 -1.30 -5.35
N VAL A 149 -3.82 -0.22 -5.40
CA VAL A 149 -3.31 0.43 -4.18
C VAL A 149 -4.46 0.98 -3.35
N ASN A 150 -5.41 1.71 -3.95
CA ASN A 150 -6.59 2.21 -3.23
C ASN A 150 -7.38 1.07 -2.58
N GLU A 151 -7.63 -0.03 -3.32
CA GLU A 151 -8.35 -1.20 -2.78
C GLU A 151 -7.64 -1.78 -1.54
N ALA A 152 -6.31 -1.92 -1.58
CA ALA A 152 -5.55 -2.43 -0.44
C ALA A 152 -5.63 -1.46 0.75
N LEU A 153 -5.37 -0.17 0.53
CA LEU A 153 -5.33 0.82 1.62
C LEU A 153 -6.70 0.99 2.29
N LEU A 154 -7.78 0.97 1.52
CA LEU A 154 -9.15 1.04 2.05
C LEU A 154 -9.49 -0.16 2.95
N GLU A 155 -8.98 -1.35 2.65
CA GLU A 155 -9.25 -2.55 3.44
C GLU A 155 -8.55 -2.53 4.81
N THR A 156 -7.56 -1.67 5.05
CA THR A 156 -6.93 -1.56 6.38
C THR A 156 -7.92 -1.24 7.50
N ASN A 157 -9.04 -0.58 7.17
CA ASN A 157 -10.04 -0.10 8.14
C ASN A 157 -11.49 -0.51 7.79
N HIS A 158 -11.72 -1.26 6.71
CA HIS A 158 -13.07 -1.66 6.27
C HIS A 158 -13.57 -2.87 7.06
N HIS A 159 -14.77 -2.80 7.66
CA HIS A 159 -15.34 -3.87 8.50
C HIS A 159 -14.36 -4.42 9.56
N GLY A 160 -13.79 -3.51 10.32
CA GLY A 160 -12.72 -3.78 11.28
C GLY A 160 -11.34 -3.43 10.70
N LYS A 161 -10.38 -3.27 11.59
CA LYS A 161 -8.98 -2.98 11.22
C LYS A 161 -8.24 -4.28 10.91
N GLY A 162 -7.14 -4.20 10.16
CA GLY A 162 -6.28 -5.35 9.91
C GLY A 162 -5.20 -5.08 8.87
N PRO A 163 -4.26 -6.02 8.72
CA PRO A 163 -3.14 -5.88 7.80
C PRO A 163 -3.56 -6.09 6.34
N VAL A 164 -2.81 -5.45 5.44
CA VAL A 164 -2.88 -5.64 3.98
C VAL A 164 -1.48 -5.82 3.42
N HIS A 165 -1.39 -6.44 2.24
CA HIS A 165 -0.12 -6.68 1.56
C HIS A 165 -0.14 -6.08 0.16
N ILE A 166 0.91 -5.34 -0.19
CA ILE A 166 1.15 -4.76 -1.51
C ILE A 166 2.50 -5.29 -2.02
N ASN A 167 2.45 -6.21 -2.96
CA ASN A 167 3.63 -6.73 -3.64
C ASN A 167 3.97 -5.84 -4.83
N VAL A 168 5.24 -5.43 -4.97
CA VAL A 168 5.69 -4.44 -5.94
C VAL A 168 6.78 -5.03 -6.83
N PRO A 169 6.46 -5.51 -8.04
CA PRO A 169 7.47 -5.93 -9.00
C PRO A 169 8.27 -4.72 -9.50
N ILE A 170 9.59 -4.88 -9.55
CA ILE A 170 10.55 -3.83 -9.92
C ILE A 170 11.61 -4.42 -10.82
N SER A 171 11.65 -3.99 -12.09
CA SER A 171 12.70 -4.33 -13.03
C SER A 171 13.97 -3.48 -12.84
N GLU A 172 15.10 -4.01 -13.32
CA GLU A 172 16.33 -3.23 -13.46
C GLU A 172 16.16 -2.09 -14.50
N PRO A 173 16.92 -1.00 -14.38
CA PRO A 173 17.86 -0.67 -13.32
C PRO A 173 17.15 -0.14 -12.06
N LEU A 174 17.74 -0.36 -10.86
CA LEU A 174 17.14 0.00 -9.58
C LEU A 174 17.53 1.42 -9.10
N PHE A 175 18.63 1.96 -9.58
CA PHE A 175 19.25 3.17 -9.01
C PHE A 175 19.08 4.40 -9.93
N GLN A 176 17.91 4.53 -10.56
CA GLN A 176 17.55 5.72 -11.34
C GLN A 176 16.58 6.60 -10.56
N PHE A 177 17.05 7.80 -10.20
CA PHE A 177 16.31 8.78 -9.40
C PHE A 177 16.27 10.11 -10.15
N THR A 178 15.33 10.23 -11.07
CA THR A 178 15.27 11.33 -12.06
C THR A 178 13.98 12.14 -11.98
N VAL A 179 13.04 11.76 -11.12
CA VAL A 179 11.72 12.40 -11.02
C VAL A 179 11.69 13.35 -9.83
N ASP A 180 11.28 14.61 -10.05
CA ASP A 180 11.28 15.64 -9.02
C ASP A 180 9.99 15.66 -8.18
N THR A 181 8.87 15.27 -8.75
CA THR A 181 7.54 15.35 -8.09
C THR A 181 6.78 14.05 -8.20
N LEU A 182 5.97 13.74 -7.18
CA LEU A 182 5.02 12.64 -7.27
C LEU A 182 3.89 12.98 -8.25
N PRO A 183 3.28 11.98 -8.89
CA PRO A 183 2.14 12.20 -9.79
C PRO A 183 0.90 12.60 -9.01
N GLU A 184 -0.01 13.30 -9.67
CA GLU A 184 -1.38 13.41 -9.20
C GLU A 184 -2.05 12.04 -9.25
N VAL A 185 -2.70 11.66 -8.14
CA VAL A 185 -3.33 10.35 -8.02
C VAL A 185 -4.81 10.46 -7.76
N ARG A 186 -5.58 9.52 -8.30
CA ARG A 186 -7.00 9.40 -8.00
C ARG A 186 -7.18 8.70 -6.66
N VAL A 187 -7.67 9.42 -5.65
CA VAL A 187 -7.98 8.86 -4.33
C VAL A 187 -9.41 8.34 -4.32
N ILE A 188 -9.58 7.07 -4.00
CA ILE A 188 -10.89 6.45 -3.79
C ILE A 188 -11.23 6.57 -2.30
N THR A 189 -12.40 7.09 -2.00
CA THR A 189 -12.90 7.23 -0.63
C THR A 189 -14.10 6.33 -0.43
N ARG A 190 -14.13 5.62 0.70
CA ARG A 190 -15.28 4.82 1.10
C ARG A 190 -16.00 5.50 2.26
N TYR A 191 -17.26 5.81 2.07
CA TYR A 191 -18.11 6.32 3.12
C TYR A 191 -18.71 5.14 3.90
N GLN A 192 -18.27 4.98 5.14
CA GLN A 192 -18.80 3.95 6.04
C GLN A 192 -19.74 4.56 7.06
N GLY A 193 -20.84 3.91 7.37
CA GLY A 193 -21.67 4.31 8.47
C GLY A 193 -22.83 3.37 8.70
N LEU A 194 -23.04 3.07 9.97
CA LEU A 194 -24.11 2.23 10.47
C LEU A 194 -25.43 3.00 10.66
N ASN A 195 -25.42 4.32 10.82
CA ASN A 195 -26.59 5.16 11.01
C ASN A 195 -26.69 6.25 9.96
N VAL A 196 -27.77 6.25 9.19
CA VAL A 196 -28.08 7.28 8.18
C VAL A 196 -28.31 8.65 8.83
N TYR A 197 -28.70 8.70 10.10
CA TYR A 197 -29.06 9.92 10.80
C TYR A 197 -27.88 10.67 11.44
N ASP A 198 -26.72 10.00 11.65
CA ASP A 198 -25.55 10.60 12.33
C ASP A 198 -24.45 11.03 11.36
N ARG A 199 -24.74 11.11 10.05
CA ARG A 199 -23.74 11.42 9.05
C ARG A 199 -23.82 12.86 8.59
N ASP A 200 -22.72 13.53 8.69
CA ASP A 200 -22.47 14.73 7.91
C ASP A 200 -22.08 14.35 6.48
N TYR A 201 -23.03 14.50 5.56
CA TYR A 201 -22.81 14.28 4.13
C TYR A 201 -22.31 15.54 3.41
N ASN A 202 -22.02 16.62 4.12
CA ASN A 202 -21.64 17.90 3.52
C ASN A 202 -20.37 17.73 2.68
N ASP A 203 -19.35 17.01 3.17
CA ASP A 203 -18.14 16.72 2.39
C ASP A 203 -18.45 15.95 1.08
N LEU A 204 -19.36 14.98 1.14
CA LEU A 204 -19.78 14.24 -0.06
C LEU A 204 -20.51 15.17 -1.04
N VAL A 205 -21.42 15.98 -0.54
CA VAL A 205 -22.17 16.96 -1.37
C VAL A 205 -21.22 17.97 -1.98
N ASP A 206 -20.30 18.52 -1.20
CA ASP A 206 -19.31 19.48 -1.67
C ASP A 206 -18.40 18.89 -2.74
N ARG A 207 -17.95 17.65 -2.56
CA ARG A 207 -17.19 16.93 -3.59
C ARG A 207 -18.02 16.69 -4.85
N MET A 208 -19.26 16.26 -4.73
CA MET A 208 -20.17 16.09 -5.87
C MET A 208 -20.40 17.41 -6.62
N ASN A 209 -20.48 18.53 -5.90
CA ASN A 209 -20.74 19.84 -6.49
C ASN A 209 -19.55 20.39 -7.32
N LYS A 210 -18.35 19.87 -7.12
CA LYS A 210 -17.17 20.23 -7.93
C LYS A 210 -17.20 19.68 -9.35
N TYR A 211 -18.08 18.71 -9.65
CA TYR A 211 -18.14 18.06 -10.97
C TYR A 211 -19.38 18.49 -11.75
N GLN A 212 -19.20 18.84 -13.02
CA GLN A 212 -20.32 19.18 -13.93
C GLN A 212 -21.13 17.96 -14.35
N LYS A 213 -20.48 16.80 -14.51
CA LYS A 213 -21.14 15.53 -14.85
C LYS A 213 -21.08 14.60 -13.65
N ARG A 214 -22.23 14.13 -13.21
CA ARG A 214 -22.38 13.27 -12.03
C ARG A 214 -23.15 12.02 -12.41
N MET A 215 -22.72 10.87 -11.86
CA MET A 215 -23.45 9.62 -12.00
C MET A 215 -23.57 8.99 -10.61
N ILE A 216 -24.80 8.59 -10.24
CA ILE A 216 -25.06 7.81 -9.03
C ILE A 216 -25.51 6.42 -9.47
N ILE A 217 -24.73 5.41 -9.05
CA ILE A 217 -25.07 3.99 -9.28
C ILE A 217 -25.50 3.41 -7.93
N LYS A 218 -26.79 3.09 -7.80
CA LYS A 218 -27.33 2.38 -6.64
C LYS A 218 -27.34 0.88 -6.95
N ILE A 219 -26.58 0.10 -6.19
CA ILE A 219 -26.58 -1.36 -6.26
C ILE A 219 -27.23 -1.88 -4.99
N GLY A 220 -28.26 -2.69 -5.11
CA GLY A 220 -28.96 -3.32 -3.99
C GLY A 220 -30.44 -3.54 -4.28
N ARG A 221 -31.04 -4.49 -3.56
CA ARG A 221 -32.50 -4.68 -3.60
C ARG A 221 -33.18 -3.49 -2.92
N ALA A 222 -34.15 -2.89 -3.60
CA ALA A 222 -35.12 -2.07 -2.91
C ALA A 222 -35.94 -3.01 -2.03
N HIS A 223 -35.80 -2.91 -0.71
CA HIS A 223 -36.83 -3.45 0.17
C HIS A 223 -37.98 -2.46 0.09
N VAL A 224 -39.06 -2.89 -0.51
CA VAL A 224 -40.36 -2.26 -0.43
C VAL A 224 -40.95 -2.61 0.92
#